data_0dc06511a94523211e4ee6cbfd9bf388
#
_entry.id   0dc06511a94523211e4ee6cbfd9bf388
#
_cell.length_a   1.000
_cell.length_b   1.000
_cell.length_c   1.000
_cell.angle_alpha   90.00
_cell.angle_beta   90.00
_cell.angle_gamma   90.00
#
_symmetry.space_group_name_H-M   'P 1'
#
loop_
_entity.id
_entity.type
_entity.pdbx_description
1 polymer ?
#
loop_
_entity_poly.entity_id
_entity_poly.type
_entity_poly.pdbx_seq_one_letter_code
_entity_poly.pdbx_strand_id
1 'polypeptide(L)'
;MTTESLTGGPAPQRLVVVGSGIAGLYSALLAADAGAEVVLLTKGALADSNTYYAQGGISAVLDEPAPGDTVAAHIADTLKAGAGHCNEEAVRVLCTEARMDIAGLGRFGVRFDLDDDGDPALGLEAAHSAPRILHAGGDATGAGVAAALIKTVLDFQAAGKIQVIGHAHVTSLSLGGEKGSRVVGANFLHGGRHLGVHGDSVLLATGGAGQLFAQTTNPAVATADGLALAWRVGAAVADLEFFQFHPTCMVLAEDARETEGNSDPLLISEAVRGEGAILLDANGHRFMPDYHADAELAPRDVVSRSIALHLAKLGDPNGHVFLDATVIEQQQGRGFLAKRFPNLSKRTRQAGIDWTTQLVPVAPAAHYWMGGVVTDLYGRTTVPGLLAAGEVACTGVQGANRLASNSLLEGLVFGRRAVEGFLGLSGGSPDAVPLRANSAAGGLAFTHAAGTPPVDQSERTTHATTALSGPLELPVVDLNPIPSNRDLFAPSLARGHDVVPKPVSWEFESLPGPGAREVSFARAGAFSRGALRRLMTAKAGVLRDGVLIREAGVALAAWAGDVLPLNVPDSLDVRVHEDSNLLLAAQLLVHSARERRESLGAHYRSDSVQEPAVVEDFDKRYTMSRKVSLVHD
;
A
#
# COMPACT_ATOMS: atom_id res chain seq x y z
N MET A 1 -38.73 17.88 44.14
CA MET A 1 -38.78 17.81 42.66
C MET A 1 -37.40 18.15 42.15
N THR A 2 -36.59 17.13 41.95
CA THR A 2 -35.24 17.22 41.41
C THR A 2 -35.34 17.05 39.90
N THR A 3 -35.04 18.10 39.15
CA THR A 3 -34.95 18.08 37.70
C THR A 3 -33.70 17.31 37.32
N GLU A 4 -33.83 16.02 36.98
CA GLU A 4 -32.82 15.28 36.22
C GLU A 4 -32.73 15.91 34.83
N SER A 5 -31.58 16.53 34.53
CA SER A 5 -31.25 16.99 33.19
C SER A 5 -30.91 15.77 32.34
N LEU A 6 -31.83 15.29 31.56
CA LEU A 6 -31.61 14.34 30.48
C LEU A 6 -30.95 15.06 29.30
N THR A 7 -29.62 15.22 29.36
CA THR A 7 -28.82 15.61 28.19
C THR A 7 -27.86 14.48 27.83
N GLY A 8 -28.41 13.30 27.57
CA GLY A 8 -27.68 12.22 26.94
C GLY A 8 -27.90 12.30 25.43
N GLY A 9 -27.02 12.98 24.69
CA GLY A 9 -26.90 12.75 23.25
C GLY A 9 -26.52 11.29 22.99
N PRO A 10 -26.76 10.75 21.78
CA PRO A 10 -26.31 9.42 21.42
C PRO A 10 -24.81 9.32 21.72
N ALA A 11 -24.38 8.16 22.26
CA ALA A 11 -22.96 7.90 22.51
C ALA A 11 -22.17 8.10 21.21
N PRO A 12 -20.94 8.67 21.27
CA PRO A 12 -20.13 8.86 20.09
C PRO A 12 -19.85 7.51 19.43
N GLN A 13 -19.89 7.48 18.09
CA GLN A 13 -19.55 6.29 17.33
C GLN A 13 -18.06 5.98 17.51
N ARG A 14 -17.71 4.69 17.59
CA ARG A 14 -16.32 4.23 17.72
C ARG A 14 -15.82 3.62 16.42
N LEU A 15 -14.71 4.16 15.90
CA LEU A 15 -13.99 3.61 14.75
C LEU A 15 -12.72 2.90 15.22
N VAL A 16 -12.56 1.63 14.85
CA VAL A 16 -11.30 0.90 15.01
C VAL A 16 -10.52 1.00 13.69
N VAL A 17 -9.35 1.63 13.73
CA VAL A 17 -8.45 1.77 12.57
C VAL A 17 -7.30 0.78 12.72
N VAL A 18 -7.05 -0.03 11.70
CA VAL A 18 -5.98 -1.02 11.67
C VAL A 18 -4.93 -0.63 10.65
N GLY A 19 -3.74 -0.23 11.13
CA GLY A 19 -2.62 0.22 10.31
C GLY A 19 -2.28 1.70 10.51
N SER A 20 -0.98 2.01 10.53
CA SER A 20 -0.42 3.35 10.77
C SER A 20 0.27 3.95 9.53
N GLY A 21 -0.08 3.51 8.33
CA GLY A 21 0.26 4.19 7.09
C GLY A 21 -0.55 5.49 6.93
N ILE A 22 -0.30 6.24 5.83
CA ILE A 22 -0.96 7.53 5.58
C ILE A 22 -2.49 7.43 5.65
N ALA A 23 -3.09 6.37 5.06
CA ALA A 23 -4.53 6.16 5.11
C ALA A 23 -5.04 5.99 6.55
N GLY A 24 -4.35 5.19 7.38
CA GLY A 24 -4.77 4.94 8.76
C GLY A 24 -4.59 6.15 9.66
N LEU A 25 -3.44 6.81 9.63
CA LEU A 25 -3.16 8.00 10.45
C LEU A 25 -4.12 9.15 10.10
N TYR A 26 -4.30 9.41 8.79
CA TYR A 26 -5.15 10.49 8.32
C TYR A 26 -6.63 10.24 8.66
N SER A 27 -7.12 9.01 8.43
CA SER A 27 -8.49 8.63 8.79
C SER A 27 -8.74 8.71 10.31
N ALA A 28 -7.78 8.26 11.13
CA ALA A 28 -7.88 8.34 12.59
C ALA A 28 -8.00 9.79 13.07
N LEU A 29 -7.19 10.70 12.50
CA LEU A 29 -7.23 12.12 12.82
C LEU A 29 -8.56 12.76 12.41
N LEU A 30 -9.03 12.47 11.18
CA LEU A 30 -10.29 13.01 10.68
C LEU A 30 -11.50 12.53 11.50
N ALA A 31 -11.56 11.24 11.84
CA ALA A 31 -12.64 10.69 12.64
C ALA A 31 -12.66 11.29 14.07
N ALA A 32 -11.51 11.39 14.71
CA ALA A 32 -11.38 11.97 16.04
C ALA A 32 -11.66 13.49 16.06
N ASP A 33 -11.27 14.22 15.01
CA ASP A 33 -11.58 15.65 14.85
C ASP A 33 -13.08 15.88 14.64
N ALA A 34 -13.77 14.93 14.00
CA ALA A 34 -15.22 14.94 13.84
C ALA A 34 -15.99 14.46 15.09
N GLY A 35 -15.30 14.10 16.18
CA GLY A 35 -15.89 13.72 17.46
C GLY A 35 -16.18 12.23 17.65
N ALA A 36 -15.71 11.35 16.77
CA ALA A 36 -15.75 9.92 16.97
C ALA A 36 -14.72 9.46 18.00
N GLU A 37 -15.02 8.38 18.71
CA GLU A 37 -14.00 7.63 19.48
C GLU A 37 -13.15 6.82 18.51
N VAL A 38 -11.82 6.92 18.62
CA VAL A 38 -10.91 6.22 17.70
C VAL A 38 -9.95 5.32 18.47
N VAL A 39 -9.85 4.06 18.03
CA VAL A 39 -8.81 3.13 18.47
C VAL A 39 -7.94 2.81 17.26
N LEU A 40 -6.65 3.20 17.31
CA LEU A 40 -5.67 2.93 16.27
C LEU A 40 -4.77 1.77 16.68
N LEU A 41 -4.84 0.67 15.93
CA LEU A 41 -4.02 -0.53 16.11
C LEU A 41 -2.89 -0.53 15.07
N THR A 42 -1.64 -0.72 15.49
CA THR A 42 -0.51 -0.90 14.58
C THR A 42 0.33 -2.10 14.96
N LYS A 43 0.73 -2.90 13.96
CA LYS A 43 1.48 -4.15 14.15
C LYS A 43 2.88 -3.93 14.73
N GLY A 44 3.53 -2.85 14.32
CA GLY A 44 4.83 -2.41 14.83
C GLY A 44 4.73 -1.09 15.57
N ALA A 45 5.78 -0.27 15.49
CA ALA A 45 5.73 1.13 15.85
C ALA A 45 4.89 1.94 14.84
N LEU A 46 4.45 3.14 15.22
CA LEU A 46 3.66 4.01 14.32
C LEU A 46 4.38 4.34 12.99
N ALA A 47 5.70 4.38 13.00
CA ALA A 47 6.52 4.66 11.81
C ALA A 47 6.71 3.44 10.89
N ASP A 48 6.42 2.22 11.36
CA ASP A 48 6.65 0.99 10.59
C ASP A 48 5.59 0.82 9.51
N SER A 49 5.74 1.58 8.41
CA SER A 49 4.78 1.59 7.31
C SER A 49 5.45 1.85 5.96
N ASN A 50 4.83 1.39 4.85
CA ASN A 50 5.27 1.74 3.50
C ASN A 50 5.33 3.26 3.30
N THR A 51 4.46 4.02 3.96
CA THR A 51 4.44 5.49 3.88
C THR A 51 5.76 6.09 4.33
N TYR A 52 6.31 5.64 5.45
CA TYR A 52 7.57 6.17 5.96
C TYR A 52 8.74 6.01 4.99
N TYR A 53 8.76 4.93 4.22
CA TYR A 53 9.81 4.62 3.24
C TYR A 53 9.54 5.21 1.85
N ALA A 54 8.40 5.86 1.63
CA ALA A 54 8.06 6.45 0.34
C ALA A 54 8.97 7.65 0.03
N GLN A 55 9.72 7.55 -1.08
CA GLN A 55 10.65 8.58 -1.54
C GLN A 55 10.00 9.56 -2.52
N GLY A 56 9.00 9.09 -3.27
CA GLY A 56 8.21 9.91 -4.20
C GLY A 56 7.34 10.93 -3.46
N GLY A 57 6.63 11.73 -4.23
CA GLY A 57 5.73 12.76 -3.69
C GLY A 57 4.28 12.32 -3.62
N ILE A 58 3.41 13.33 -3.53
CA ILE A 58 1.96 13.20 -3.63
C ILE A 58 1.50 14.01 -4.84
N SER A 59 0.82 13.35 -5.79
CA SER A 59 0.30 14.02 -6.98
C SER A 59 -0.98 14.81 -6.65
N ALA A 60 -1.00 16.09 -6.96
CA ALA A 60 -2.22 16.90 -6.82
C ALA A 60 -2.18 18.11 -7.73
N VAL A 61 -3.32 18.43 -8.33
CA VAL A 61 -3.53 19.71 -9.04
C VAL A 61 -4.01 20.73 -8.02
N LEU A 62 -3.20 21.73 -7.75
CA LEU A 62 -3.49 22.79 -6.78
C LEU A 62 -4.44 23.85 -7.35
N ASP A 63 -4.88 24.80 -6.49
CA ASP A 63 -5.70 25.95 -6.93
C ASP A 63 -4.93 26.86 -7.90
N GLU A 64 -3.62 27.00 -7.70
CA GLU A 64 -2.67 27.63 -8.63
C GLU A 64 -1.78 26.51 -9.22
N PRO A 65 -2.20 25.86 -10.32
CA PRO A 65 -1.49 24.74 -10.88
C PRO A 65 -0.26 25.20 -11.69
N ALA A 66 0.69 24.27 -11.90
CA ALA A 66 1.77 24.51 -12.85
C ALA A 66 1.22 24.85 -14.25
N PRO A 67 1.95 25.65 -15.07
CA PRO A 67 1.51 26.01 -16.40
C PRO A 67 1.12 24.79 -17.26
N GLY A 68 -0.11 24.76 -17.73
CA GLY A 68 -0.65 23.67 -18.55
C GLY A 68 -1.20 22.46 -17.77
N ASP A 69 -1.08 22.43 -16.45
CA ASP A 69 -1.67 21.37 -15.63
C ASP A 69 -3.14 21.61 -15.34
N THR A 70 -3.92 20.54 -15.32
CA THR A 70 -5.36 20.53 -15.03
C THR A 70 -5.77 19.22 -14.38
N VAL A 71 -6.89 19.23 -13.66
CA VAL A 71 -7.50 18.00 -13.12
C VAL A 71 -7.81 17.01 -14.26
N ALA A 72 -8.24 17.49 -15.43
CA ALA A 72 -8.49 16.64 -16.60
C ALA A 72 -7.21 15.98 -17.11
N ALA A 73 -6.07 16.67 -17.10
CA ALA A 73 -4.77 16.10 -17.46
C ALA A 73 -4.36 15.01 -16.45
N HIS A 74 -4.52 15.25 -15.14
CA HIS A 74 -4.23 14.24 -14.12
C HIS A 74 -5.12 12.99 -14.25
N ILE A 75 -6.42 13.17 -14.55
CA ILE A 75 -7.35 12.06 -14.86
C ILE A 75 -6.84 11.27 -16.08
N ALA A 76 -6.50 11.96 -17.19
CA ALA A 76 -6.03 11.31 -18.40
C ALA A 76 -4.72 10.52 -18.18
N ASP A 77 -3.75 11.09 -17.45
CA ASP A 77 -2.50 10.42 -17.10
C ASP A 77 -2.76 9.17 -16.25
N THR A 78 -3.67 9.25 -15.27
CA THR A 78 -4.04 8.13 -14.40
C THR A 78 -4.70 7.00 -15.19
N LEU A 79 -5.68 7.32 -16.06
CA LEU A 79 -6.36 6.33 -16.91
C LEU A 79 -5.38 5.67 -17.88
N LYS A 80 -4.48 6.45 -18.50
CA LYS A 80 -3.44 5.94 -19.39
C LYS A 80 -2.50 4.98 -18.66
N ALA A 81 -2.01 5.36 -17.48
CA ALA A 81 -1.12 4.53 -16.68
C ALA A 81 -1.80 3.23 -16.23
N GLY A 82 -3.09 3.28 -15.92
CA GLY A 82 -3.88 2.12 -15.50
C GLY A 82 -4.24 1.15 -16.61
N ALA A 83 -3.72 1.37 -17.83
CA ALA A 83 -3.84 0.49 -19.00
C ALA A 83 -5.31 0.17 -19.38
N GLY A 84 -6.22 1.15 -19.23
CA GLY A 84 -7.64 0.99 -19.58
C GLY A 84 -8.46 0.15 -18.59
N HIS A 85 -7.92 -0.17 -17.42
CA HIS A 85 -8.59 -1.01 -16.40
C HIS A 85 -9.03 -0.21 -15.17
N CYS A 86 -8.94 1.12 -15.21
CA CYS A 86 -9.36 1.95 -14.09
C CYS A 86 -10.89 2.05 -13.99
N ASN A 87 -11.37 2.27 -12.76
CA ASN A 87 -12.69 2.81 -12.52
C ASN A 87 -12.65 4.33 -12.75
N GLU A 88 -13.24 4.82 -13.85
CA GLU A 88 -13.19 6.25 -14.21
C GLU A 88 -13.80 7.16 -13.15
N GLU A 89 -14.86 6.72 -12.47
CA GLU A 89 -15.50 7.49 -11.41
C GLU A 89 -14.57 7.63 -10.20
N ALA A 90 -13.90 6.55 -9.81
CA ALA A 90 -12.93 6.57 -8.72
C ALA A 90 -11.72 7.46 -9.08
N VAL A 91 -11.23 7.40 -10.32
CA VAL A 91 -10.15 8.28 -10.81
C VAL A 91 -10.59 9.75 -10.78
N ARG A 92 -11.83 10.05 -11.21
CA ARG A 92 -12.37 11.41 -11.16
C ARG A 92 -12.44 11.93 -9.73
N VAL A 93 -12.93 11.11 -8.80
CA VAL A 93 -12.96 11.44 -7.36
C VAL A 93 -11.55 11.72 -6.85
N LEU A 94 -10.60 10.81 -7.10
CA LEU A 94 -9.21 10.97 -6.66
C LEU A 94 -8.63 12.33 -7.09
N CYS A 95 -8.67 12.60 -8.40
CA CYS A 95 -8.02 13.79 -8.96
C CYS A 95 -8.73 15.11 -8.61
N THR A 96 -10.07 15.09 -8.51
CA THR A 96 -10.85 16.29 -8.21
C THR A 96 -10.75 16.69 -6.74
N GLU A 97 -10.69 15.71 -5.83
CA GLU A 97 -10.69 15.93 -4.39
C GLU A 97 -9.26 16.04 -3.81
N ALA A 98 -8.22 15.78 -4.60
CA ALA A 98 -6.83 15.77 -4.17
C ALA A 98 -6.43 17.00 -3.35
N ARG A 99 -6.72 18.22 -3.86
CA ARG A 99 -6.33 19.48 -3.21
C ARG A 99 -6.92 19.67 -1.82
N MET A 100 -8.12 19.14 -1.58
CA MET A 100 -8.77 19.21 -0.26
C MET A 100 -7.98 18.39 0.77
N ASP A 101 -7.49 17.23 0.37
CA ASP A 101 -6.71 16.36 1.25
C ASP A 101 -5.26 16.85 1.43
N ILE A 102 -4.68 17.52 0.42
CA ILE A 102 -3.40 18.25 0.57
C ILE A 102 -3.56 19.38 1.62
N ALA A 103 -4.63 20.15 1.56
CA ALA A 103 -4.93 21.15 2.59
C ALA A 103 -5.17 20.52 3.97
N GLY A 104 -5.84 19.35 4.00
CA GLY A 104 -6.02 18.54 5.21
C GLY A 104 -4.71 18.11 5.86
N LEU A 105 -3.73 17.68 5.06
CA LEU A 105 -2.38 17.37 5.54
C LEU A 105 -1.70 18.59 6.17
N GLY A 106 -1.81 19.75 5.52
CA GLY A 106 -1.30 21.02 6.05
C GLY A 106 -1.90 21.38 7.42
N ARG A 107 -3.20 21.12 7.62
CA ARG A 107 -3.91 21.30 8.89
C ARG A 107 -3.37 20.39 10.00
N PHE A 108 -2.93 19.18 9.64
CA PHE A 108 -2.31 18.21 10.58
C PHE A 108 -0.78 18.34 10.66
N GLY A 109 -0.23 19.48 10.19
CA GLY A 109 1.15 19.85 10.45
C GLY A 109 2.16 19.41 9.38
N VAL A 110 1.73 18.81 8.28
CA VAL A 110 2.62 18.51 7.15
C VAL A 110 3.05 19.82 6.49
N ARG A 111 4.35 19.93 6.19
CA ARG A 111 4.94 21.06 5.46
C ARG A 111 5.51 20.54 4.16
N PHE A 112 5.02 21.02 3.05
CA PHE A 112 5.57 20.75 1.73
C PHE A 112 6.74 21.66 1.42
N ASP A 113 7.63 21.21 0.58
CA ASP A 113 8.79 21.97 0.12
C ASP A 113 8.31 23.14 -0.74
N LEU A 114 8.98 24.29 -0.59
CA LEU A 114 8.68 25.51 -1.32
C LEU A 114 9.83 25.84 -2.28
N ASP A 115 9.53 26.49 -3.38
CA ASP A 115 10.51 27.06 -4.29
C ASP A 115 11.08 28.40 -3.75
N ASP A 116 11.93 29.05 -4.56
CA ASP A 116 12.59 30.30 -4.17
C ASP A 116 11.60 31.47 -4.04
N ASP A 117 10.42 31.39 -4.65
CA ASP A 117 9.37 32.41 -4.59
C ASP A 117 8.40 32.16 -3.41
N GLY A 118 8.52 31.01 -2.75
CA GLY A 118 7.71 30.62 -1.60
C GLY A 118 6.45 29.86 -1.97
N ASP A 119 6.32 29.45 -3.22
CA ASP A 119 5.23 28.61 -3.72
C ASP A 119 5.58 27.11 -3.57
N PRO A 120 4.59 26.19 -3.61
CA PRO A 120 4.88 24.77 -3.57
C PRO A 120 5.82 24.31 -4.69
N ALA A 121 6.95 23.73 -4.32
CA ALA A 121 7.92 23.18 -5.27
C ALA A 121 7.35 21.93 -5.93
N LEU A 122 6.86 22.03 -7.17
CA LEU A 122 6.24 20.94 -7.89
C LEU A 122 7.26 20.16 -8.73
N GLY A 123 7.29 18.84 -8.50
CA GLY A 123 8.10 17.90 -9.27
C GLY A 123 7.36 17.29 -10.46
N LEU A 124 8.13 16.78 -11.41
CA LEU A 124 7.64 15.95 -12.52
C LEU A 124 8.17 14.52 -12.36
N GLU A 125 7.28 13.54 -12.38
CA GLU A 125 7.63 12.12 -12.45
C GLU A 125 7.24 11.54 -13.82
N ALA A 126 7.86 10.42 -14.21
CA ALA A 126 7.55 9.76 -15.47
C ALA A 126 6.06 9.40 -15.58
N ALA A 127 5.52 9.42 -16.79
CA ALA A 127 4.11 9.23 -17.13
C ALA A 127 3.14 10.32 -16.63
N HIS A 128 3.60 11.38 -15.96
CA HIS A 128 2.85 12.61 -15.75
C HIS A 128 3.07 13.59 -16.90
N SER A 129 2.00 14.23 -17.36
CA SER A 129 2.05 15.22 -18.45
C SER A 129 2.46 16.63 -17.99
N ALA A 130 2.45 16.89 -16.66
CA ALA A 130 2.80 18.18 -16.08
C ALA A 130 3.37 18.03 -14.67
N PRO A 131 4.16 19.01 -14.17
CA PRO A 131 4.62 19.04 -12.79
C PRO A 131 3.42 19.20 -11.83
N ARG A 132 3.21 18.21 -10.96
CA ARG A 132 2.15 18.22 -9.93
C ARG A 132 2.51 17.43 -8.69
N ILE A 133 3.77 17.05 -8.54
CA ILE A 133 4.21 16.20 -7.45
C ILE A 133 4.72 17.06 -6.31
N LEU A 134 4.03 17.02 -5.18
CA LEU A 134 4.39 17.68 -3.94
C LEU A 134 5.39 16.83 -3.16
N HIS A 135 6.45 17.45 -2.65
CA HIS A 135 7.44 16.82 -1.81
C HIS A 135 7.46 17.43 -0.40
N ALA A 136 7.89 16.64 0.58
CA ALA A 136 8.09 17.10 1.95
C ALA A 136 9.45 16.56 2.46
N GLY A 137 10.46 17.43 2.53
CA GLY A 137 11.83 17.06 2.89
C GLY A 137 12.61 16.43 1.72
N GLY A 138 12.41 16.91 0.50
CA GLY A 138 13.12 16.47 -0.70
C GLY A 138 12.70 15.06 -1.14
N ASP A 139 13.69 14.15 -1.21
CA ASP A 139 13.50 12.74 -1.61
C ASP A 139 13.11 11.80 -0.46
N ALA A 140 12.43 12.34 0.58
CA ALA A 140 11.95 11.58 1.75
C ALA A 140 10.52 11.98 2.15
N THR A 141 9.66 12.25 1.16
CA THR A 141 8.30 12.79 1.37
C THR A 141 7.49 11.96 2.36
N GLY A 142 7.53 10.65 2.24
CA GLY A 142 6.80 9.75 3.12
C GLY A 142 7.22 9.88 4.59
N ALA A 143 8.51 10.00 4.87
CA ALA A 143 9.01 10.20 6.23
C ALA A 143 8.56 11.55 6.80
N GLY A 144 8.61 12.63 6.00
CA GLY A 144 8.14 13.95 6.41
C GLY A 144 6.64 13.98 6.73
N VAL A 145 5.82 13.39 5.87
CA VAL A 145 4.37 13.27 6.07
C VAL A 145 4.06 12.39 7.28
N ALA A 146 4.68 11.21 7.37
CA ALA A 146 4.45 10.28 8.48
C ALA A 146 4.81 10.91 9.84
N ALA A 147 5.96 11.58 9.94
CA ALA A 147 6.40 12.24 11.17
C ALA A 147 5.40 13.30 11.66
N ALA A 148 4.87 14.14 10.75
CA ALA A 148 3.89 15.15 11.10
C ALA A 148 2.56 14.54 11.58
N LEU A 149 2.03 13.53 10.83
CA LEU A 149 0.79 12.86 11.19
C LEU A 149 0.93 12.10 12.51
N ILE A 150 2.05 11.36 12.71
CA ILE A 150 2.33 10.64 13.97
C ILE A 150 2.35 11.62 15.14
N LYS A 151 3.05 12.75 15.00
CA LYS A 151 3.07 13.78 16.04
C LYS A 151 1.66 14.23 16.40
N THR A 152 0.83 14.52 15.39
CA THR A 152 -0.54 14.99 15.62
C THR A 152 -1.42 13.90 16.23
N VAL A 153 -1.25 12.61 15.84
CA VAL A 153 -1.94 11.47 16.47
C VAL A 153 -1.57 11.37 17.96
N LEU A 154 -0.29 11.54 18.31
CA LEU A 154 0.17 11.51 19.71
C LEU A 154 -0.37 12.72 20.50
N ASP A 155 -0.48 13.90 19.89
CA ASP A 155 -1.13 15.07 20.51
C ASP A 155 -2.63 14.78 20.78
N PHE A 156 -3.33 14.12 19.85
CA PHE A 156 -4.74 13.68 20.01
C PHE A 156 -4.87 12.57 21.07
N GLN A 157 -3.90 11.66 21.15
CA GLN A 157 -3.85 10.66 22.23
C GLN A 157 -3.70 11.34 23.59
N ALA A 158 -2.79 12.28 23.72
CA ALA A 158 -2.60 13.04 24.97
C ALA A 158 -3.86 13.82 25.37
N ALA A 159 -4.66 14.26 24.38
CA ALA A 159 -5.96 14.90 24.60
C ALA A 159 -7.11 13.90 24.83
N GLY A 160 -6.85 12.58 24.86
CA GLY A 160 -7.86 11.54 25.07
C GLY A 160 -8.83 11.32 23.91
N LYS A 161 -8.50 11.80 22.69
CA LYS A 161 -9.35 11.68 21.48
C LYS A 161 -9.07 10.43 20.66
N ILE A 162 -7.84 9.91 20.70
CA ILE A 162 -7.41 8.69 20.01
C ILE A 162 -6.75 7.78 21.03
N GLN A 163 -7.08 6.49 21.03
CA GLN A 163 -6.33 5.46 21.75
C GLN A 163 -5.41 4.76 20.75
N VAL A 164 -4.10 4.86 20.93
CA VAL A 164 -3.10 4.17 20.11
C VAL A 164 -2.61 2.92 20.82
N ILE A 165 -2.60 1.79 20.12
CA ILE A 165 -2.05 0.51 20.60
C ILE A 165 -1.00 0.05 19.61
N GLY A 166 0.26 0.27 19.93
CA GLY A 166 1.41 -0.21 19.15
C GLY A 166 1.69 -1.69 19.41
N HIS A 167 2.45 -2.33 18.53
CA HIS A 167 2.78 -3.76 18.61
C HIS A 167 1.54 -4.65 18.81
N ALA A 168 0.43 -4.28 18.15
CA ALA A 168 -0.86 -4.96 18.16
C ALA A 168 -1.10 -5.63 16.80
N HIS A 169 -0.80 -6.91 16.71
CA HIS A 169 -1.02 -7.68 15.49
C HIS A 169 -2.47 -8.18 15.46
N VAL A 170 -3.30 -7.63 14.57
CA VAL A 170 -4.69 -8.06 14.40
C VAL A 170 -4.74 -9.43 13.76
N THR A 171 -5.37 -10.39 14.45
CA THR A 171 -5.43 -11.81 14.04
C THR A 171 -6.76 -12.20 13.41
N SER A 172 -7.86 -11.55 13.83
CA SER A 172 -9.21 -11.78 13.30
C SER A 172 -10.12 -10.58 13.50
N LEU A 173 -11.19 -10.52 12.73
CA LEU A 173 -12.28 -9.55 12.90
C LEU A 173 -13.40 -10.19 13.73
N SER A 174 -13.96 -9.41 14.66
CA SER A 174 -15.10 -9.83 15.48
C SER A 174 -16.40 -9.64 14.71
N LEU A 175 -17.22 -10.67 14.63
CA LEU A 175 -18.51 -10.63 13.98
C LEU A 175 -19.64 -10.52 15.01
N GLY A 176 -20.65 -9.71 14.71
CA GLY A 176 -21.84 -9.48 15.52
C GLY A 176 -23.06 -9.23 14.64
N GLY A 177 -24.16 -8.74 15.24
CA GLY A 177 -25.45 -8.59 14.57
C GLY A 177 -26.20 -9.92 14.45
N GLU A 178 -27.35 -9.91 13.76
CA GLU A 178 -28.08 -11.13 13.50
C GLU A 178 -27.22 -12.11 12.71
N LYS A 179 -27.02 -13.31 13.26
CA LYS A 179 -26.22 -14.40 12.64
C LYS A 179 -24.78 -14.04 12.27
N GLY A 180 -24.16 -13.06 12.95
CA GLY A 180 -22.77 -12.68 12.65
C GLY A 180 -22.58 -11.96 11.32
N SER A 181 -23.57 -11.21 10.86
CA SER A 181 -23.61 -10.60 9.53
C SER A 181 -22.81 -9.27 9.42
N ARG A 182 -22.21 -8.80 10.52
CA ARG A 182 -21.53 -7.50 10.58
C ARG A 182 -20.20 -7.59 11.34
N VAL A 183 -19.20 -6.87 10.91
CA VAL A 183 -17.97 -6.65 11.69
C VAL A 183 -18.26 -5.62 12.77
N VAL A 184 -17.90 -5.96 14.03
CA VAL A 184 -18.13 -5.16 15.24
C VAL A 184 -16.87 -4.96 16.08
N GLY A 185 -15.70 -5.30 15.54
CA GLY A 185 -14.44 -5.14 16.25
C GLY A 185 -13.31 -5.97 15.66
N ALA A 186 -12.20 -5.99 16.38
CA ALA A 186 -10.99 -6.72 16.00
C ALA A 186 -10.37 -7.43 17.20
N ASN A 187 -9.81 -8.64 16.99
CA ASN A 187 -9.00 -9.36 17.95
C ASN A 187 -7.54 -9.26 17.54
N PHE A 188 -6.64 -9.10 18.50
CA PHE A 188 -5.23 -8.86 18.24
C PHE A 188 -4.33 -9.46 19.32
N LEU A 189 -3.09 -9.71 18.94
CA LEU A 189 -2.01 -10.07 19.86
C LEU A 189 -1.29 -8.82 20.34
N HIS A 190 -1.13 -8.67 21.64
CA HIS A 190 -0.36 -7.61 22.24
C HIS A 190 0.24 -8.08 23.58
N GLY A 191 1.54 -7.85 23.80
CA GLY A 191 2.22 -8.28 25.02
C GLY A 191 2.10 -9.79 25.32
N GLY A 192 2.09 -10.64 24.29
CA GLY A 192 1.96 -12.09 24.43
C GLY A 192 0.57 -12.57 24.86
N ARG A 193 -0.48 -11.77 24.66
CA ARG A 193 -1.87 -12.08 25.00
C ARG A 193 -2.81 -11.80 23.83
N HIS A 194 -3.90 -12.56 23.76
CA HIS A 194 -5.04 -12.25 22.90
C HIS A 194 -5.91 -11.19 23.58
N LEU A 195 -6.15 -10.12 22.88
CA LEU A 195 -7.03 -9.01 23.30
C LEU A 195 -8.04 -8.73 22.20
N GLY A 196 -9.12 -8.01 22.53
CA GLY A 196 -10.12 -7.57 21.57
C GLY A 196 -10.54 -6.14 21.81
N VAL A 197 -11.03 -5.50 20.76
CA VAL A 197 -11.62 -4.17 20.81
C VAL A 197 -12.92 -4.15 20.01
N HIS A 198 -13.95 -3.53 20.57
CA HIS A 198 -15.22 -3.31 19.89
C HIS A 198 -15.27 -1.93 19.25
N GLY A 199 -15.98 -1.83 18.13
CA GLY A 199 -16.26 -0.59 17.42
C GLY A 199 -17.52 -0.72 16.55
N ASP A 200 -18.10 0.40 16.17
CA ASP A 200 -19.24 0.45 15.25
C ASP A 200 -18.83 0.09 13.83
N SER A 201 -17.54 0.32 13.50
CA SER A 201 -16.90 -0.14 12.26
C SER A 201 -15.41 -0.37 12.46
N VAL A 202 -14.83 -1.18 11.58
CA VAL A 202 -13.38 -1.40 11.48
C VAL A 202 -12.90 -0.92 10.12
N LEU A 203 -11.90 -0.03 10.10
CA LEU A 203 -11.22 0.43 8.90
C LEU A 203 -9.88 -0.29 8.75
N LEU A 204 -9.73 -1.09 7.69
CA LEU A 204 -8.45 -1.68 7.31
C LEU A 204 -7.64 -0.65 6.50
N ALA A 205 -6.45 -0.32 7.00
CA ALA A 205 -5.46 0.55 6.37
C ALA A 205 -4.06 -0.08 6.45
N THR A 206 -4.01 -1.40 6.21
CA THR A 206 -2.90 -2.29 6.55
C THR A 206 -1.81 -2.39 5.49
N GLY A 207 -1.97 -1.69 4.37
CA GLY A 207 -1.04 -1.77 3.24
C GLY A 207 -1.11 -3.09 2.48
N GLY A 208 -0.09 -3.38 1.69
CA GLY A 208 -0.04 -4.49 0.74
C GLY A 208 0.73 -5.71 1.23
N ALA A 209 1.40 -6.40 0.29
CA ALA A 209 1.99 -7.71 0.49
C ALA A 209 3.38 -7.87 -0.17
N GLY A 210 4.23 -6.84 -0.12
CA GLY A 210 5.55 -6.92 -0.76
C GLY A 210 6.40 -8.10 -0.30
N GLN A 211 6.19 -8.57 0.92
CA GLN A 211 6.89 -9.73 1.49
C GLN A 211 6.53 -11.07 0.82
N LEU A 212 5.62 -11.09 -0.16
CA LEU A 212 5.41 -12.25 -1.05
C LEU A 212 6.61 -12.54 -1.96
N PHE A 213 7.45 -11.55 -2.25
CA PHE A 213 8.52 -11.65 -3.23
C PHE A 213 9.90 -11.56 -2.59
N ALA A 214 10.90 -12.17 -3.21
CA ALA A 214 12.28 -12.15 -2.71
C ALA A 214 12.89 -10.75 -2.78
N GLN A 215 12.60 -10.02 -3.86
CA GLN A 215 12.99 -8.62 -4.02
C GLN A 215 11.76 -7.74 -3.80
N THR A 216 11.81 -6.85 -2.82
CA THR A 216 10.72 -5.91 -2.52
C THR A 216 11.27 -4.61 -1.95
N THR A 217 10.59 -3.51 -2.24
CA THR A 217 10.85 -2.19 -1.65
C THR A 217 10.08 -1.96 -0.36
N ASN A 218 9.24 -2.93 0.03
CA ASN A 218 8.37 -2.80 1.19
C ASN A 218 9.04 -3.29 2.48
N PRO A 219 8.78 -2.66 3.63
CA PRO A 219 9.27 -3.09 4.93
C PRO A 219 8.73 -4.48 5.32
N ALA A 220 9.36 -5.08 6.32
CA ALA A 220 9.03 -6.43 6.80
C ALA A 220 7.57 -6.59 7.26
N VAL A 221 6.90 -5.49 7.61
CA VAL A 221 5.49 -5.49 8.07
C VAL A 221 4.47 -5.69 6.93
N ALA A 222 4.85 -5.63 5.66
CA ALA A 222 3.94 -5.75 4.50
C ALA A 222 3.63 -7.23 4.18
N THR A 223 2.77 -7.86 4.97
CA THR A 223 2.50 -9.32 4.98
C THR A 223 1.05 -9.70 4.64
N ALA A 224 0.31 -8.84 3.94
CA ALA A 224 -1.08 -9.06 3.49
C ALA A 224 -2.12 -9.25 4.59
N ASP A 225 -1.87 -8.74 5.79
CA ASP A 225 -2.73 -9.02 6.96
C ASP A 225 -4.18 -8.59 6.73
N GLY A 226 -4.42 -7.35 6.25
CA GLY A 226 -5.78 -6.87 6.03
C GLY A 226 -6.53 -7.61 4.93
N LEU A 227 -5.85 -8.02 3.86
CA LEU A 227 -6.46 -8.84 2.82
C LEU A 227 -6.93 -10.18 3.40
N ALA A 228 -6.10 -10.83 4.21
CA ALA A 228 -6.42 -12.11 4.85
C ALA A 228 -7.57 -11.95 5.85
N LEU A 229 -7.58 -10.88 6.66
CA LEU A 229 -8.66 -10.57 7.59
C LEU A 229 -10.00 -10.39 6.85
N ALA A 230 -10.02 -9.58 5.79
CA ALA A 230 -11.20 -9.32 4.99
C ALA A 230 -11.71 -10.59 4.30
N TRP A 231 -10.81 -11.37 3.69
CA TRP A 231 -11.17 -12.62 3.02
C TRP A 231 -11.80 -13.63 3.98
N ARG A 232 -11.25 -13.80 5.19
CA ARG A 232 -11.74 -14.76 6.18
C ARG A 232 -13.17 -14.44 6.66
N VAL A 233 -13.58 -13.17 6.65
CA VAL A 233 -14.97 -12.77 6.97
C VAL A 233 -15.88 -12.68 5.74
N GLY A 234 -15.39 -13.05 4.56
CA GLY A 234 -16.20 -13.14 3.33
C GLY A 234 -16.27 -11.87 2.50
N ALA A 235 -15.42 -10.88 2.74
CA ALA A 235 -15.30 -9.71 1.88
C ALA A 235 -14.83 -10.09 0.48
N ALA A 236 -15.37 -9.41 -0.54
CA ALA A 236 -14.93 -9.57 -1.91
C ALA A 236 -13.53 -8.94 -2.10
N VAL A 237 -12.73 -9.58 -2.95
CA VAL A 237 -11.41 -9.10 -3.38
C VAL A 237 -11.33 -9.11 -4.90
N ALA A 238 -10.53 -8.22 -5.49
CA ALA A 238 -10.39 -8.13 -6.94
C ALA A 238 -8.99 -7.67 -7.36
N ASP A 239 -8.67 -7.88 -8.65
CA ASP A 239 -7.48 -7.36 -9.33
C ASP A 239 -6.14 -7.82 -8.69
N LEU A 240 -6.14 -8.97 -8.01
CA LEU A 240 -5.00 -9.45 -7.22
C LEU A 240 -3.80 -9.88 -8.08
N GLU A 241 -3.98 -10.12 -9.38
CA GLU A 241 -2.92 -10.39 -10.33
C GLU A 241 -2.06 -9.16 -10.66
N PHE A 242 -2.56 -7.93 -10.40
CA PHE A 242 -1.84 -6.70 -10.69
C PHE A 242 -0.94 -6.29 -9.54
N PHE A 243 0.30 -6.72 -9.61
CA PHE A 243 1.36 -6.35 -8.67
C PHE A 243 2.43 -5.56 -9.41
N GLN A 244 2.62 -4.28 -9.06
CA GLN A 244 3.62 -3.42 -9.69
C GLN A 244 5.00 -3.72 -9.13
N PHE A 245 5.97 -3.93 -10.02
CA PHE A 245 7.39 -4.00 -9.70
C PHE A 245 8.06 -2.67 -10.01
N HIS A 246 8.79 -2.13 -9.05
CA HIS A 246 9.61 -0.94 -9.30
C HIS A 246 10.90 -1.34 -10.01
N PRO A 247 11.24 -0.71 -11.15
CA PRO A 247 12.34 -1.19 -11.98
C PRO A 247 13.73 -1.03 -11.36
N THR A 248 13.92 -0.04 -10.49
CA THR A 248 15.23 0.40 -10.01
C THR A 248 15.39 0.29 -8.50
N CYS A 249 15.27 -0.94 -7.96
CA CYS A 249 15.67 -1.27 -6.59
C CYS A 249 17.16 -1.65 -6.60
N MET A 250 17.96 -1.02 -5.75
CA MET A 250 19.38 -1.32 -5.66
C MET A 250 19.64 -2.74 -5.19
N VAL A 251 20.49 -3.46 -5.88
CA VAL A 251 20.95 -4.80 -5.51
C VAL A 251 22.20 -4.68 -4.66
N LEU A 252 22.14 -5.17 -3.43
CA LEU A 252 23.30 -5.26 -2.53
C LEU A 252 23.93 -6.65 -2.65
N ALA A 253 25.26 -6.72 -2.58
CA ALA A 253 25.96 -8.00 -2.43
C ALA A 253 25.46 -8.74 -1.15
N GLU A 254 25.42 -10.07 -1.18
CA GLU A 254 24.90 -10.87 -0.06
C GLU A 254 25.65 -10.58 1.24
N ASP A 255 26.97 -10.40 1.17
CA ASP A 255 27.84 -10.08 2.31
C ASP A 255 27.53 -8.71 2.95
N ALA A 256 27.02 -7.75 2.17
CA ALA A 256 26.64 -6.43 2.66
C ALA A 256 25.27 -6.44 3.37
N ARG A 257 24.42 -7.45 3.09
CA ARG A 257 23.10 -7.62 3.74
C ARG A 257 23.23 -8.11 5.19
N GLU A 258 24.26 -8.89 5.49
CA GLU A 258 24.47 -9.48 6.81
C GLU A 258 25.20 -8.57 7.80
N THR A 259 26.05 -7.65 7.31
CA THR A 259 26.99 -6.89 8.16
C THR A 259 26.45 -5.59 8.72
N GLU A 260 25.38 -5.00 8.17
CA GLU A 260 24.98 -3.65 8.58
C GLU A 260 23.66 -3.55 9.34
N GLY A 261 22.98 -4.66 9.64
CA GLY A 261 21.69 -4.63 10.37
C GLY A 261 20.59 -3.81 9.67
N ASN A 262 20.87 -3.28 8.49
CA ASN A 262 19.99 -2.42 7.69
C ASN A 262 19.60 -3.19 6.41
N SER A 263 18.70 -4.14 6.58
CA SER A 263 18.18 -4.99 5.48
C SER A 263 17.16 -4.28 4.60
N ASP A 264 16.93 -2.98 4.79
CA ASP A 264 15.93 -2.24 4.04
C ASP A 264 16.39 -2.03 2.59
N PRO A 265 15.60 -2.50 1.61
CA PRO A 265 15.94 -2.34 0.20
C PRO A 265 16.00 -0.85 -0.14
N LEU A 266 17.05 -0.45 -0.87
CA LEU A 266 17.17 0.92 -1.33
C LEU A 266 16.47 1.09 -2.68
N LEU A 267 15.31 1.73 -2.65
CA LEU A 267 14.64 2.19 -3.85
C LEU A 267 15.42 3.38 -4.44
N ILE A 268 15.74 3.33 -5.73
CA ILE A 268 16.19 4.51 -6.47
C ILE A 268 14.96 5.11 -7.15
N SER A 269 14.54 6.27 -6.67
CA SER A 269 13.32 6.97 -7.11
C SER A 269 13.22 7.11 -8.63
N GLU A 270 12.01 7.08 -9.14
CA GLU A 270 11.71 7.33 -10.55
C GLU A 270 12.14 8.72 -11.02
N ALA A 271 12.14 9.70 -10.12
CA ALA A 271 12.62 11.05 -10.40
C ALA A 271 14.07 11.07 -10.91
N VAL A 272 14.91 10.10 -10.51
CA VAL A 272 16.28 9.99 -11.03
C VAL A 272 16.31 9.67 -12.53
N ARG A 273 15.38 8.81 -13.00
CA ARG A 273 15.19 8.56 -14.44
C ARG A 273 14.58 9.78 -15.14
N GLY A 274 13.68 10.48 -14.46
CA GLY A 274 13.12 11.77 -14.90
C GLY A 274 14.19 12.84 -15.14
N GLU A 275 15.21 12.88 -14.28
CA GLU A 275 16.37 13.80 -14.43
C GLU A 275 17.38 13.34 -15.50
N GLY A 276 17.19 12.16 -16.12
CA GLY A 276 17.97 11.70 -17.26
C GLY A 276 18.90 10.50 -17.03
N ALA A 277 18.79 9.79 -15.89
CA ALA A 277 19.54 8.54 -15.71
C ALA A 277 19.11 7.48 -16.74
N ILE A 278 20.08 6.68 -17.20
CA ILE A 278 19.88 5.63 -18.21
C ILE A 278 20.13 4.23 -17.61
N LEU A 279 19.61 3.21 -18.29
CA LEU A 279 19.77 1.81 -17.91
C LEU A 279 20.74 1.10 -18.87
N LEU A 280 21.76 0.48 -18.28
CA LEU A 280 22.81 -0.25 -19.01
C LEU A 280 22.80 -1.73 -18.62
N ASP A 281 23.08 -2.62 -19.57
CA ASP A 281 23.38 -4.02 -19.28
C ASP A 281 24.83 -4.22 -18.80
N ALA A 282 25.21 -5.45 -18.51
CA ALA A 282 26.56 -5.80 -18.07
C ALA A 282 27.67 -5.50 -19.13
N ASN A 283 27.29 -5.30 -20.40
CA ASN A 283 28.19 -4.94 -21.50
C ASN A 283 28.26 -3.43 -21.71
N GLY A 284 27.55 -2.62 -20.92
CA GLY A 284 27.45 -1.19 -21.09
C GLY A 284 26.49 -0.73 -22.20
N HIS A 285 25.66 -1.61 -22.73
CA HIS A 285 24.68 -1.28 -23.75
C HIS A 285 23.40 -0.69 -23.11
N ARG A 286 22.98 0.48 -23.60
CA ARG A 286 21.70 1.10 -23.23
C ARG A 286 20.56 0.41 -23.97
N PHE A 287 19.90 -0.54 -23.32
CA PHE A 287 18.96 -1.46 -23.96
C PHE A 287 17.49 -0.96 -23.99
N MET A 288 17.10 0.00 -23.17
CA MET A 288 15.70 0.43 -23.09
C MET A 288 15.10 0.93 -24.41
N PRO A 289 15.84 1.64 -25.30
CA PRO A 289 15.33 2.05 -26.61
C PRO A 289 14.95 0.88 -27.52
N ASP A 290 15.49 -0.33 -27.30
CA ASP A 290 15.15 -1.53 -28.07
C ASP A 290 13.75 -2.08 -27.69
N TYR A 291 13.20 -1.66 -26.55
CA TYR A 291 11.94 -2.15 -25.99
C TYR A 291 10.80 -1.14 -26.06
N HIS A 292 11.08 0.15 -25.91
CA HIS A 292 10.04 1.19 -25.91
C HIS A 292 10.59 2.55 -26.39
N ALA A 293 9.73 3.31 -27.10
CA ALA A 293 10.13 4.61 -27.67
C ALA A 293 10.47 5.65 -26.58
N ASP A 294 9.76 5.63 -25.44
CA ASP A 294 10.00 6.51 -24.29
C ASP A 294 11.18 6.02 -23.42
N ALA A 295 11.81 4.91 -23.79
CA ALA A 295 12.97 4.32 -23.12
C ALA A 295 12.81 4.26 -21.58
N GLU A 296 13.68 4.89 -20.80
CA GLU A 296 13.66 4.90 -19.33
C GLU A 296 12.48 5.69 -18.74
N LEU A 297 11.80 6.52 -19.54
CA LEU A 297 10.60 7.27 -19.13
C LEU A 297 9.29 6.52 -19.39
N ALA A 298 9.35 5.31 -19.95
CA ALA A 298 8.20 4.45 -20.09
C ALA A 298 7.58 4.10 -18.71
N PRO A 299 6.29 3.71 -18.66
CA PRO A 299 5.64 3.28 -17.42
C PRO A 299 6.40 2.18 -16.68
N ARG A 300 6.27 2.11 -15.37
CA ARG A 300 7.06 1.19 -14.50
C ARG A 300 6.94 -0.28 -14.90
N ASP A 301 5.75 -0.73 -15.27
CA ASP A 301 5.52 -2.10 -15.73
C ASP A 301 6.30 -2.40 -17.02
N VAL A 302 6.34 -1.44 -17.94
CA VAL A 302 7.11 -1.56 -19.19
C VAL A 302 8.60 -1.66 -18.89
N VAL A 303 9.15 -0.75 -18.07
CA VAL A 303 10.57 -0.75 -17.75
C VAL A 303 10.96 -2.03 -16.99
N SER A 304 10.18 -2.43 -15.97
CA SER A 304 10.45 -3.67 -15.21
C SER A 304 10.39 -4.92 -16.09
N ARG A 305 9.41 -4.99 -17.00
CA ARG A 305 9.28 -6.08 -17.96
C ARG A 305 10.45 -6.08 -18.96
N SER A 306 10.87 -4.92 -19.45
CA SER A 306 11.99 -4.81 -20.38
C SER A 306 13.30 -5.28 -19.74
N ILE A 307 13.56 -4.91 -18.48
CA ILE A 307 14.71 -5.41 -17.71
C ILE A 307 14.63 -6.94 -17.60
N ALA A 308 13.50 -7.49 -17.20
CA ALA A 308 13.35 -8.95 -17.01
C ALA A 308 13.51 -9.72 -18.34
N LEU A 309 12.93 -9.23 -19.43
CA LEU A 309 13.07 -9.82 -20.77
C LEU A 309 14.51 -9.72 -21.28
N HIS A 310 15.19 -8.58 -21.03
CA HIS A 310 16.58 -8.39 -21.44
C HIS A 310 17.51 -9.33 -20.68
N LEU A 311 17.38 -9.45 -19.37
CA LEU A 311 18.14 -10.40 -18.55
C LEU A 311 17.89 -11.85 -18.97
N ALA A 312 16.64 -12.22 -19.27
CA ALA A 312 16.32 -13.55 -19.80
C ALA A 312 17.00 -13.82 -21.15
N LYS A 313 17.03 -12.82 -22.05
CA LYS A 313 17.73 -12.89 -23.36
C LYS A 313 19.24 -13.07 -23.19
N LEU A 314 19.84 -12.46 -22.17
CA LEU A 314 21.26 -12.60 -21.84
C LEU A 314 21.59 -13.92 -21.14
N GLY A 315 20.57 -14.73 -20.78
CA GLY A 315 20.75 -16.01 -20.08
C GLY A 315 20.95 -15.85 -18.55
N ASP A 316 20.71 -14.66 -18.01
CA ASP A 316 20.82 -14.35 -16.59
C ASP A 316 19.50 -13.77 -16.01
N PRO A 317 18.42 -14.56 -15.96
CA PRO A 317 17.10 -14.07 -15.55
C PRO A 317 17.03 -13.60 -14.08
N ASN A 318 18.00 -13.96 -13.25
CA ASN A 318 18.13 -13.57 -11.85
C ASN A 318 19.20 -12.50 -11.62
N GLY A 319 19.79 -11.98 -12.68
CA GLY A 319 20.82 -10.95 -12.64
C GLY A 319 20.26 -9.56 -12.34
N HIS A 320 21.08 -8.57 -12.65
CA HIS A 320 20.74 -7.15 -12.51
C HIS A 320 21.26 -6.35 -13.69
N VAL A 321 20.73 -5.16 -13.84
CA VAL A 321 21.19 -4.13 -14.77
C VAL A 321 21.80 -2.98 -13.97
N PHE A 322 22.34 -1.99 -14.66
CA PHE A 322 22.99 -0.84 -14.01
C PHE A 322 22.25 0.45 -14.33
N LEU A 323 21.97 1.23 -13.29
CA LEU A 323 21.50 2.60 -13.44
C LEU A 323 22.73 3.52 -13.51
N ASP A 324 22.86 4.25 -14.60
CA ASP A 324 23.88 5.27 -14.78
C ASP A 324 23.30 6.67 -14.48
N ALA A 325 23.61 7.17 -13.29
CA ALA A 325 23.27 8.52 -12.87
C ALA A 325 24.42 9.51 -13.14
N THR A 326 25.59 9.03 -13.57
CA THR A 326 26.75 9.90 -13.84
C THR A 326 26.47 10.85 -14.99
N VAL A 327 25.62 10.46 -15.93
CA VAL A 327 25.18 11.31 -17.05
C VAL A 327 24.46 12.58 -16.57
N ILE A 328 23.78 12.53 -15.43
CA ILE A 328 23.09 13.69 -14.84
C ILE A 328 24.14 14.70 -14.31
N GLU A 329 25.15 14.23 -13.57
CA GLU A 329 26.23 15.11 -13.09
C GLU A 329 27.00 15.77 -14.25
N GLN A 330 27.15 15.06 -15.38
CA GLN A 330 27.79 15.61 -16.58
C GLN A 330 26.96 16.70 -17.26
N GLN A 331 25.63 16.56 -17.28
CA GLN A 331 24.70 17.47 -17.94
C GLN A 331 24.31 18.67 -17.06
N GLN A 332 24.03 18.43 -15.78
CA GLN A 332 23.51 19.43 -14.84
C GLN A 332 24.61 20.10 -14.00
N GLY A 333 25.84 19.54 -14.03
CA GLY A 333 26.97 20.03 -13.27
C GLY A 333 27.21 19.26 -11.96
N ARG A 334 28.48 19.35 -11.52
CA ARG A 334 28.97 18.64 -10.34
C ARG A 334 28.20 19.04 -9.07
N GLY A 335 27.74 18.05 -8.32
CA GLY A 335 27.00 18.23 -7.06
C GLY A 335 25.48 18.31 -7.23
N PHE A 336 24.97 18.24 -8.46
CA PHE A 336 23.54 18.26 -8.72
C PHE A 336 22.82 17.11 -8.01
N LEU A 337 23.29 15.87 -8.15
CA LEU A 337 22.67 14.70 -7.52
C LEU A 337 22.61 14.83 -5.98
N ALA A 338 23.68 15.35 -5.36
CA ALA A 338 23.71 15.54 -3.92
C ALA A 338 22.73 16.63 -3.43
N LYS A 339 22.50 17.66 -4.24
CA LYS A 339 21.52 18.73 -3.95
C LYS A 339 20.09 18.25 -4.18
N ARG A 340 19.84 17.58 -5.32
CA ARG A 340 18.50 17.16 -5.75
C ARG A 340 18.00 15.94 -4.99
N PHE A 341 18.89 14.99 -4.65
CA PHE A 341 18.60 13.71 -4.01
C PHE A 341 19.53 13.48 -2.80
N PRO A 342 19.42 14.27 -1.73
CA PRO A 342 20.36 14.21 -0.60
C PRO A 342 20.32 12.87 0.14
N ASN A 343 19.12 12.29 0.35
CA ASN A 343 18.97 11.02 1.04
C ASN A 343 19.47 9.84 0.18
N LEU A 344 19.15 9.82 -1.11
CA LEU A 344 19.69 8.79 -2.03
C LEU A 344 21.21 8.87 -2.11
N SER A 345 21.78 10.07 -2.24
CA SER A 345 23.23 10.27 -2.25
C SER A 345 23.91 9.81 -0.96
N LYS A 346 23.26 9.99 0.19
CA LYS A 346 23.74 9.47 1.48
C LYS A 346 23.67 7.95 1.52
N ARG A 347 22.52 7.35 1.14
CA ARG A 347 22.29 5.91 1.23
C ARG A 347 23.12 5.11 0.23
N THR A 348 23.32 5.59 -0.99
CA THR A 348 24.21 4.94 -1.97
C THR A 348 25.66 4.92 -1.47
N ARG A 349 26.16 6.03 -0.88
CA ARG A 349 27.49 6.05 -0.24
C ARG A 349 27.59 5.10 0.95
N GLN A 350 26.57 5.00 1.80
CA GLN A 350 26.53 4.03 2.89
C GLN A 350 26.61 2.60 2.38
N ALA A 351 26.04 2.32 1.22
CA ALA A 351 26.15 1.05 0.52
C ALA A 351 27.46 0.87 -0.28
N GLY A 352 28.44 1.79 -0.12
CA GLY A 352 29.74 1.71 -0.78
C GLY A 352 29.77 2.19 -2.23
N ILE A 353 28.69 2.83 -2.73
CA ILE A 353 28.58 3.28 -4.13
C ILE A 353 28.52 4.81 -4.18
N ASP A 354 29.51 5.44 -4.82
CA ASP A 354 29.43 6.85 -5.22
C ASP A 354 28.78 6.96 -6.60
N TRP A 355 27.47 7.12 -6.63
CA TRP A 355 26.67 7.15 -7.85
C TRP A 355 26.91 8.37 -8.76
N THR A 356 27.71 9.34 -8.30
CA THR A 356 28.18 10.46 -9.14
C THR A 356 29.27 10.04 -10.10
N THR A 357 29.94 8.90 -9.83
CA THR A 357 31.08 8.38 -10.59
C THR A 357 30.97 6.88 -10.90
N GLN A 358 30.05 6.17 -10.29
CA GLN A 358 29.87 4.72 -10.39
C GLN A 358 28.45 4.35 -10.80
N LEU A 359 28.32 3.25 -11.53
CA LEU A 359 27.03 2.66 -11.88
C LEU A 359 26.38 2.00 -10.65
N VAL A 360 25.08 2.11 -10.53
CA VAL A 360 24.31 1.49 -9.44
C VAL A 360 23.66 0.20 -9.93
N PRO A 361 23.97 -0.97 -9.36
CA PRO A 361 23.30 -2.22 -9.72
C PRO A 361 21.84 -2.18 -9.25
N VAL A 362 20.91 -2.43 -10.19
CA VAL A 362 19.46 -2.36 -9.92
C VAL A 362 18.71 -3.53 -10.56
N ALA A 363 17.64 -3.95 -9.91
CA ALA A 363 16.71 -4.97 -10.43
C ALA A 363 15.27 -4.61 -10.09
N PRO A 364 14.28 -5.17 -10.83
CA PRO A 364 12.87 -5.03 -10.49
C PRO A 364 12.56 -5.64 -9.13
N ALA A 365 11.81 -4.90 -8.30
CA ALA A 365 11.38 -5.34 -6.98
C ALA A 365 9.89 -5.08 -6.76
N ALA A 366 9.20 -5.99 -6.08
CA ALA A 366 7.81 -5.84 -5.71
C ALA A 366 7.61 -4.54 -4.92
N HIS A 367 6.63 -3.72 -5.34
CA HIS A 367 6.52 -2.35 -4.85
C HIS A 367 5.12 -1.96 -4.39
N TYR A 368 4.08 -2.23 -5.19
CA TYR A 368 2.71 -1.82 -4.90
C TYR A 368 1.71 -2.84 -5.45
N TRP A 369 0.69 -3.19 -4.65
CA TRP A 369 -0.38 -4.08 -5.05
C TRP A 369 -1.64 -3.28 -5.42
N MET A 370 -2.02 -3.26 -6.72
CA MET A 370 -3.18 -2.52 -7.20
C MET A 370 -4.51 -3.16 -6.81
N GLY A 371 -4.54 -4.49 -6.72
CA GLY A 371 -5.68 -5.24 -6.23
C GLY A 371 -5.77 -5.25 -4.71
N GLY A 372 -6.90 -5.73 -4.20
CA GLY A 372 -7.16 -5.79 -2.77
C GLY A 372 -8.62 -6.06 -2.43
N VAL A 373 -9.05 -5.59 -1.29
CA VAL A 373 -10.44 -5.67 -0.81
C VAL A 373 -11.32 -4.72 -1.63
N VAL A 374 -12.36 -5.23 -2.27
CA VAL A 374 -13.29 -4.42 -3.07
C VAL A 374 -14.00 -3.41 -2.19
N THR A 375 -13.99 -2.15 -2.61
CA THR A 375 -14.68 -1.05 -1.92
C THR A 375 -15.54 -0.23 -2.87
N ASP A 376 -16.55 0.41 -2.31
CA ASP A 376 -17.23 1.53 -2.97
C ASP A 376 -16.38 2.83 -2.81
N LEU A 377 -16.90 3.94 -3.33
CA LEU A 377 -16.24 5.24 -3.25
C LEU A 377 -16.13 5.82 -1.82
N TYR A 378 -16.75 5.19 -0.84
CA TYR A 378 -16.69 5.53 0.58
C TYR A 378 -15.97 4.46 1.42
N GLY A 379 -15.12 3.67 0.79
CA GLY A 379 -14.34 2.63 1.45
C GLY A 379 -15.16 1.49 2.05
N ARG A 380 -16.47 1.38 1.79
CA ARG A 380 -17.31 0.31 2.30
C ARG A 380 -17.03 -0.97 1.53
N THR A 381 -16.79 -2.06 2.25
CA THR A 381 -16.63 -3.38 1.65
C THR A 381 -17.97 -4.08 1.45
N THR A 382 -17.94 -5.30 0.90
CA THR A 382 -19.14 -6.14 0.80
C THR A 382 -19.62 -6.70 2.15
N VAL A 383 -18.86 -6.49 3.24
CA VAL A 383 -19.22 -6.93 4.60
C VAL A 383 -19.60 -5.71 5.44
N PRO A 384 -20.84 -5.62 5.95
CA PRO A 384 -21.26 -4.51 6.79
C PRO A 384 -20.32 -4.29 7.99
N GLY A 385 -20.04 -3.02 8.32
CA GLY A 385 -19.15 -2.66 9.43
C GLY A 385 -17.67 -2.79 9.11
N LEU A 386 -17.30 -3.28 7.92
CA LEU A 386 -15.92 -3.35 7.45
C LEU A 386 -15.67 -2.32 6.36
N LEU A 387 -14.66 -1.49 6.58
CA LEU A 387 -14.16 -0.48 5.65
C LEU A 387 -12.72 -0.82 5.25
N ALA A 388 -12.27 -0.35 4.09
CA ALA A 388 -10.87 -0.45 3.69
C ALA A 388 -10.44 0.80 2.92
N ALA A 389 -9.19 1.25 3.12
CA ALA A 389 -8.61 2.40 2.43
C ALA A 389 -7.09 2.26 2.27
N GLY A 390 -6.52 2.93 1.26
CA GLY A 390 -5.12 2.80 0.87
C GLY A 390 -4.84 1.46 0.19
N GLU A 391 -3.58 1.03 0.17
CA GLU A 391 -3.11 -0.11 -0.64
C GLU A 391 -3.81 -1.45 -0.35
N VAL A 392 -4.48 -1.63 0.80
CA VAL A 392 -5.26 -2.85 1.08
C VAL A 392 -6.57 -2.89 0.29
N ALA A 393 -7.05 -1.74 -0.19
CA ALA A 393 -8.31 -1.59 -0.90
C ALA A 393 -8.13 -1.68 -2.42
N CYS A 394 -9.09 -2.31 -3.09
CA CYS A 394 -9.26 -2.24 -4.54
C CYS A 394 -10.37 -1.22 -4.85
N THR A 395 -10.00 0.05 -4.95
CA THR A 395 -10.89 1.16 -5.35
C THR A 395 -11.14 1.19 -6.84
N GLY A 396 -10.24 0.57 -7.62
CA GLY A 396 -10.19 0.62 -9.08
C GLY A 396 -9.49 1.85 -9.64
N VAL A 397 -8.98 2.75 -8.81
CA VAL A 397 -8.19 3.93 -9.27
C VAL A 397 -6.95 3.51 -10.03
N GLN A 398 -6.23 2.53 -9.52
CA GLN A 398 -4.90 2.19 -10.03
C GLN A 398 -4.95 1.32 -11.31
N GLY A 399 -6.10 0.70 -11.60
CA GLY A 399 -6.24 -0.17 -12.75
C GLY A 399 -5.23 -1.31 -12.77
N ALA A 400 -4.72 -1.64 -13.94
CA ALA A 400 -3.74 -2.71 -14.11
C ALA A 400 -2.28 -2.26 -13.86
N ASN A 401 -2.03 -0.96 -13.69
CA ASN A 401 -0.72 -0.40 -13.37
C ASN A 401 -0.85 1.01 -12.80
N ARG A 402 -0.19 1.27 -11.68
CA ARG A 402 -0.32 2.50 -10.90
C ARG A 402 0.52 3.64 -11.48
N LEU A 403 -0.09 4.82 -11.63
CA LEU A 403 0.65 6.07 -11.86
C LEU A 403 1.47 6.44 -10.61
N ALA A 404 2.70 6.87 -10.81
CA ALA A 404 3.58 7.31 -9.72
C ALA A 404 2.89 8.39 -8.86
N SER A 405 3.21 8.44 -7.57
CA SER A 405 2.69 9.41 -6.59
C SER A 405 1.17 9.43 -6.35
N ASN A 406 0.37 8.60 -7.05
CA ASN A 406 -1.06 8.44 -6.78
C ASN A 406 -1.37 7.58 -5.54
N SER A 407 -0.44 6.74 -5.06
CA SER A 407 -0.74 5.81 -3.95
C SER A 407 -0.95 6.50 -2.61
N LEU A 408 -0.12 7.50 -2.29
CA LEU A 408 -0.30 8.27 -1.06
C LEU A 408 -1.58 9.11 -1.15
N LEU A 409 -1.86 9.68 -2.32
CA LEU A 409 -3.11 10.41 -2.57
C LEU A 409 -4.35 9.54 -2.42
N GLU A 410 -4.32 8.30 -2.92
CA GLU A 410 -5.42 7.33 -2.75
C GLU A 410 -5.70 7.07 -1.27
N GLY A 411 -4.65 6.87 -0.47
CA GLY A 411 -4.78 6.69 0.97
C GLY A 411 -5.42 7.87 1.68
N LEU A 412 -5.20 9.09 1.20
CA LEU A 412 -5.80 10.32 1.73
C LEU A 412 -7.27 10.45 1.32
N VAL A 413 -7.54 10.49 0.02
CA VAL A 413 -8.88 10.74 -0.52
C VAL A 413 -9.87 9.66 -0.07
N PHE A 414 -9.54 8.39 -0.25
CA PHE A 414 -10.44 7.30 0.13
C PHE A 414 -10.42 7.02 1.64
N GLY A 415 -9.35 7.37 2.35
CA GLY A 415 -9.33 7.39 3.82
C GLY A 415 -10.32 8.39 4.40
N ARG A 416 -10.35 9.64 3.88
CA ARG A 416 -11.33 10.65 4.25
C ARG A 416 -12.74 10.20 3.90
N ARG A 417 -12.98 9.71 2.68
CA ARG A 417 -14.29 9.24 2.24
C ARG A 417 -14.80 8.05 3.06
N ALA A 418 -13.90 7.16 3.52
CA ALA A 418 -14.27 6.09 4.44
C ALA A 418 -14.75 6.64 5.79
N VAL A 419 -14.11 7.68 6.32
CA VAL A 419 -14.58 8.37 7.53
C VAL A 419 -15.93 9.06 7.30
N GLU A 420 -16.13 9.74 6.17
CA GLU A 420 -17.41 10.34 5.79
C GLU A 420 -18.52 9.28 5.71
N GLY A 421 -18.21 8.13 5.11
CA GLY A 421 -19.12 6.97 5.03
C GLY A 421 -19.48 6.39 6.41
N PHE A 422 -18.49 6.31 7.30
CA PHE A 422 -18.66 5.88 8.69
C PHE A 422 -19.56 6.83 9.48
N LEU A 423 -19.37 8.13 9.35
CA LEU A 423 -20.14 9.17 10.04
C LEU A 423 -21.55 9.39 9.47
N GLY A 424 -21.90 8.68 8.38
CA GLY A 424 -23.21 8.85 7.73
C GLY A 424 -23.34 10.13 6.90
N LEU A 425 -22.23 10.79 6.58
CA LEU A 425 -22.19 12.02 5.78
C LEU A 425 -22.31 11.75 4.26
N SER A 426 -22.34 10.49 3.86
CA SER A 426 -22.34 10.00 2.47
C SER A 426 -23.74 9.98 1.80
N GLY A 427 -24.70 10.71 2.32
CA GLY A 427 -26.11 10.69 1.89
C GLY A 427 -26.50 11.93 1.06
N GLY A 428 -25.88 12.17 -0.07
CA GLY A 428 -26.36 13.26 -0.92
C GLY A 428 -25.40 13.59 -2.04
N SER A 429 -25.96 13.95 -3.16
CA SER A 429 -25.42 14.72 -4.29
C SER A 429 -23.89 14.89 -4.38
N PRO A 430 -23.29 14.88 -5.58
CA PRO A 430 -21.87 15.12 -5.80
C PRO A 430 -21.34 16.48 -5.25
N ASP A 431 -22.21 17.34 -4.77
CA ASP A 431 -21.88 18.54 -4.00
C ASP A 431 -21.71 18.18 -2.53
N ALA A 432 -20.64 17.44 -2.21
CA ALA A 432 -20.30 17.02 -0.85
C ALA A 432 -20.24 18.26 0.07
N VAL A 433 -21.09 18.26 1.09
CA VAL A 433 -20.99 19.20 2.20
C VAL A 433 -19.62 18.98 2.84
N PRO A 434 -18.71 19.99 2.84
CA PRO A 434 -17.45 19.86 3.53
C PRO A 434 -17.72 19.50 4.99
N LEU A 435 -16.91 18.61 5.58
CA LEU A 435 -16.85 18.44 7.03
C LEU A 435 -16.89 19.83 7.63
N ARG A 436 -17.92 20.16 8.42
CA ARG A 436 -18.14 21.49 8.93
C ARG A 436 -16.84 21.97 9.56
N ALA A 437 -16.08 22.76 8.80
CA ALA A 437 -15.14 23.67 9.40
C ALA A 437 -15.99 24.54 10.31
N ASN A 438 -15.74 24.51 11.63
CA ASN A 438 -16.23 25.55 12.51
C ASN A 438 -15.92 26.86 11.79
N SER A 439 -16.96 27.61 11.47
CA SER A 439 -16.91 28.86 10.75
C SER A 439 -16.18 29.92 11.58
N ALA A 440 -14.87 29.83 11.61
CA ALA A 440 -13.98 30.90 12.00
C ALA A 440 -12.63 30.63 11.36
N ALA A 441 -12.42 31.35 10.30
CA ALA A 441 -11.18 31.52 9.56
C ALA A 441 -11.10 30.76 8.22
N GLY A 442 -11.44 31.50 7.20
CA GLY A 442 -10.65 31.78 6.06
C GLY A 442 -10.11 30.60 5.26
N GLY A 443 -10.46 30.58 3.98
CA GLY A 443 -9.72 29.82 3.01
C GLY A 443 -8.22 29.96 3.30
N LEU A 444 -7.48 28.88 3.16
CA LEU A 444 -6.03 28.94 3.07
C LEU A 444 -5.69 29.61 1.73
N ALA A 445 -5.91 30.95 1.69
CA ALA A 445 -5.11 31.78 0.83
C ALA A 445 -3.70 31.72 1.40
N PHE A 446 -2.72 31.35 0.59
CA PHE A 446 -1.32 31.66 0.83
C PHE A 446 -1.23 33.19 0.75
N THR A 447 -1.60 33.90 1.82
CA THR A 447 -1.49 35.34 1.85
C THR A 447 -0.07 35.69 2.23
N HIS A 448 0.61 36.39 1.32
CA HIS A 448 1.74 37.23 1.69
C HIS A 448 1.34 38.09 2.87
N ALA A 449 1.80 37.81 4.06
CA ALA A 449 1.77 38.70 5.18
C ALA A 449 2.84 39.78 4.94
N ALA A 450 2.45 40.84 4.28
CA ALA A 450 3.24 42.07 4.29
C ALA A 450 3.30 42.58 5.73
N GLY A 451 4.51 42.56 6.31
CA GLY A 451 4.80 43.31 7.52
C GLY A 451 5.08 42.50 8.77
N THR A 452 6.18 41.73 8.79
CA THR A 452 6.88 41.41 10.04
C THR A 452 8.26 42.03 10.00
N PRO A 453 8.72 42.70 11.08
CA PRO A 453 10.04 43.34 11.09
C PRO A 453 11.13 42.27 11.05
N PRO A 454 12.35 42.61 10.57
CA PRO A 454 13.42 41.66 10.42
C PRO A 454 13.81 41.05 11.77
N VAL A 455 13.65 39.73 11.90
CA VAL A 455 14.18 38.96 13.00
C VAL A 455 15.69 38.82 12.77
N ASP A 456 16.46 39.22 13.78
CA ASP A 456 17.90 39.13 13.86
C ASP A 456 18.42 37.75 13.50
N GLN A 457 19.35 37.69 12.54
CA GLN A 457 19.91 36.45 11.98
C GLN A 457 20.96 35.78 12.88
N SER A 458 20.99 36.02 14.17
CA SER A 458 22.03 35.51 15.08
C SER A 458 21.71 34.21 15.80
N GLU A 459 20.51 33.63 15.66
CA GLU A 459 20.21 32.31 16.22
C GLU A 459 19.85 31.29 15.15
N ARG A 460 20.84 30.90 14.35
CA ARG A 460 20.78 29.62 13.64
C ARG A 460 21.00 28.51 14.68
N THR A 461 19.97 28.17 15.42
CA THR A 461 19.91 26.86 16.07
C THR A 461 19.87 25.82 14.96
N THR A 462 20.96 25.09 14.83
CA THR A 462 21.02 23.82 14.12
C THR A 462 19.99 22.90 14.72
N HIS A 463 18.79 22.84 14.13
CA HIS A 463 17.91 21.71 14.33
C HIS A 463 18.60 20.51 13.71
N ALA A 464 19.39 19.82 14.52
CA ALA A 464 19.79 18.47 14.26
C ALA A 464 18.49 17.70 14.01
N THR A 465 18.27 17.25 12.79
CA THR A 465 17.37 16.15 12.48
C THR A 465 17.92 14.94 13.23
N THR A 466 17.50 14.80 14.48
CA THR A 466 17.71 13.56 15.21
C THR A 466 16.89 12.53 14.45
N ALA A 467 17.58 11.73 13.65
CA ALA A 467 16.99 10.52 13.09
C ALA A 467 16.38 9.79 14.29
N LEU A 468 15.06 9.56 14.24
CA LEU A 468 14.35 8.70 15.18
C LEU A 468 14.83 7.26 14.97
N SER A 469 16.06 6.98 15.38
CA SER A 469 16.73 5.69 15.29
C SER A 469 16.64 4.97 16.64
N GLY A 470 15.42 4.78 17.13
CA GLY A 470 15.12 3.95 18.28
C GLY A 470 13.66 3.55 18.24
N PRO A 471 13.27 2.39 18.78
CA PRO A 471 11.87 2.06 18.92
C PRO A 471 11.20 3.14 19.75
N LEU A 472 10.20 3.84 19.19
CA LEU A 472 9.29 4.70 19.95
C LEU A 472 8.51 3.77 20.89
N GLU A 473 8.95 3.66 22.13
CA GLU A 473 8.16 3.02 23.19
C GLU A 473 6.94 3.91 23.45
N LEU A 474 5.80 3.47 22.93
CA LEU A 474 4.52 4.12 23.21
C LEU A 474 4.05 3.73 24.60
N PRO A 475 3.44 4.64 25.36
CA PRO A 475 2.84 4.31 26.65
C PRO A 475 1.77 3.22 26.43
N VAL A 476 1.90 2.12 27.14
CA VAL A 476 0.90 1.03 27.16
C VAL A 476 -0.32 1.54 27.93
N VAL A 477 -1.45 1.67 27.25
CA VAL A 477 -2.72 1.93 27.93
C VAL A 477 -3.22 0.62 28.51
N ASP A 478 -3.51 0.62 29.82
CA ASP A 478 -4.01 -0.55 30.54
C ASP A 478 -5.38 -0.96 29.97
N LEU A 479 -5.36 -1.99 29.14
CA LEU A 479 -6.59 -2.63 28.66
C LEU A 479 -6.93 -3.74 29.64
N ASN A 480 -8.11 -3.70 30.21
CA ASN A 480 -8.61 -4.83 31.00
C ASN A 480 -8.55 -6.10 30.13
N PRO A 481 -7.89 -7.18 30.58
CA PRO A 481 -7.87 -8.42 29.83
C PRO A 481 -9.29 -8.92 29.66
N ILE A 482 -9.71 -9.15 28.41
CA ILE A 482 -10.98 -9.83 28.14
C ILE A 482 -10.81 -11.27 28.61
N PRO A 483 -11.82 -11.86 29.32
CA PRO A 483 -11.79 -13.26 29.70
C PRO A 483 -11.48 -14.13 28.50
N SER A 484 -10.70 -15.19 28.67
CA SER A 484 -10.24 -16.06 27.59
C SER A 484 -11.39 -16.45 26.68
N ASN A 485 -11.17 -16.28 25.38
CA ASN A 485 -12.13 -16.30 24.28
C ASN A 485 -12.94 -17.61 24.12
N ARG A 486 -12.73 -18.62 24.98
CA ARG A 486 -13.49 -19.87 24.93
C ARG A 486 -14.96 -19.70 25.32
N ASP A 487 -15.31 -18.69 26.12
CA ASP A 487 -16.65 -18.52 26.66
C ASP A 487 -17.47 -17.40 26.02
N LEU A 488 -16.82 -16.48 25.26
CA LEU A 488 -17.51 -15.34 24.61
C LEU A 488 -17.83 -15.56 23.13
N PHE A 489 -17.21 -16.55 22.50
CA PHE A 489 -17.41 -16.88 21.07
C PHE A 489 -17.79 -18.35 20.86
N ALA A 490 -18.20 -19.07 21.89
CA ALA A 490 -18.98 -20.27 21.66
C ALA A 490 -20.29 -19.82 21.01
N PRO A 491 -20.51 -20.08 19.68
CA PRO A 491 -21.86 -20.10 19.20
C PRO A 491 -22.58 -21.07 20.12
N SER A 492 -23.77 -20.71 20.58
CA SER A 492 -24.69 -21.67 21.22
C SER A 492 -24.94 -22.76 20.18
N LEU A 493 -24.05 -23.73 20.15
CA LEU A 493 -24.20 -24.96 19.38
C LEU A 493 -25.30 -25.72 20.09
N ALA A 494 -26.52 -25.50 19.63
CA ALA A 494 -27.54 -26.54 19.73
C ALA A 494 -26.87 -27.81 19.18
N ARG A 495 -26.81 -28.84 20.03
CA ARG A 495 -26.26 -30.15 19.75
C ARG A 495 -26.86 -30.68 18.45
N GLY A 496 -26.05 -30.87 17.44
CA GLY A 496 -26.47 -31.55 16.22
C GLY A 496 -25.49 -31.33 15.09
N HIS A 497 -24.62 -32.32 14.90
CA HIS A 497 -23.77 -32.59 13.76
C HIS A 497 -22.54 -31.67 13.54
N ASP A 498 -21.35 -32.30 13.78
CA ASP A 498 -20.05 -31.85 13.33
C ASP A 498 -20.02 -31.74 11.80
N VAL A 499 -20.38 -30.58 11.27
CA VAL A 499 -20.06 -30.24 9.89
C VAL A 499 -18.70 -29.54 9.92
N VAL A 500 -17.65 -30.32 9.85
CA VAL A 500 -16.32 -29.83 9.45
C VAL A 500 -16.51 -29.15 8.10
N PRO A 501 -16.20 -27.87 7.94
CA PRO A 501 -16.22 -27.23 6.62
C PRO A 501 -15.32 -28.04 5.71
N LYS A 502 -15.87 -28.62 4.64
CA LYS A 502 -15.05 -29.29 3.63
C LYS A 502 -13.98 -28.26 3.19
N PRO A 503 -12.70 -28.65 3.19
CA PRO A 503 -11.68 -27.80 2.63
C PRO A 503 -12.14 -27.43 1.22
N VAL A 504 -12.05 -26.14 0.85
CA VAL A 504 -12.21 -25.71 -0.54
C VAL A 504 -11.08 -26.45 -1.28
N SER A 505 -11.44 -27.58 -1.88
CA SER A 505 -10.51 -28.29 -2.76
C SER A 505 -10.35 -27.38 -3.97
N TRP A 506 -9.20 -26.73 -4.05
CA TRP A 506 -8.72 -26.14 -5.29
C TRP A 506 -8.41 -27.33 -6.21
N GLU A 507 -9.43 -27.91 -6.84
CA GLU A 507 -9.25 -28.93 -7.86
C GLU A 507 -8.57 -28.26 -9.06
N PHE A 508 -7.25 -28.37 -9.09
CA PHE A 508 -6.48 -28.15 -10.28
C PHE A 508 -6.75 -29.37 -11.19
N GLU A 509 -7.92 -29.36 -11.87
CA GLU A 509 -8.21 -30.37 -12.87
C GLU A 509 -7.06 -30.46 -13.87
N SER A 510 -6.47 -31.62 -13.95
CA SER A 510 -5.55 -32.00 -15.01
C SER A 510 -6.35 -32.07 -16.31
N LEU A 511 -6.38 -30.98 -17.07
CA LEU A 511 -6.90 -31.03 -18.45
C LEU A 511 -5.91 -31.86 -19.29
N PRO A 512 -6.36 -32.95 -19.97
CA PRO A 512 -5.52 -33.69 -20.87
C PRO A 512 -5.29 -32.86 -22.14
N GLY A 513 -4.10 -32.28 -22.27
CA GLY A 513 -3.61 -31.73 -23.53
C GLY A 513 -2.84 -32.81 -24.28
N PRO A 514 -2.93 -32.88 -25.63
CA PRO A 514 -2.15 -33.85 -26.40
C PRO A 514 -0.66 -33.52 -26.29
N GLY A 515 0.11 -34.39 -25.62
CA GLY A 515 1.55 -34.31 -25.52
C GLY A 515 2.11 -33.98 -24.12
N ALA A 516 1.35 -34.18 -23.06
CA ALA A 516 1.85 -34.02 -21.70
C ALA A 516 3.00 -35.03 -21.44
N ARG A 517 4.27 -34.58 -21.49
CA ARG A 517 5.33 -35.18 -20.70
C ARG A 517 4.87 -35.17 -19.25
N GLU A 518 4.82 -36.33 -18.59
CA GLU A 518 4.71 -36.42 -17.13
C GLU A 518 5.85 -35.58 -16.54
N VAL A 519 5.53 -34.36 -16.15
CA VAL A 519 6.44 -33.55 -15.34
C VAL A 519 6.34 -34.16 -13.95
N SER A 520 7.34 -34.93 -13.56
CA SER A 520 7.48 -35.39 -12.18
C SER A 520 7.65 -34.13 -11.33
N PHE A 521 6.57 -33.68 -10.71
CA PHE A 521 6.60 -32.59 -9.76
C PHE A 521 7.46 -33.04 -8.57
N ALA A 522 8.67 -32.49 -8.48
CA ALA A 522 9.46 -32.63 -7.27
C ALA A 522 8.56 -32.17 -6.12
N ARG A 523 8.38 -33.02 -5.09
CA ARG A 523 7.59 -32.69 -3.90
C ARG A 523 8.03 -31.30 -3.43
N ALA A 524 7.11 -30.33 -3.35
CA ALA A 524 7.39 -29.08 -2.69
C ALA A 524 7.98 -29.40 -1.31
N GLY A 525 9.19 -28.90 -1.01
CA GLY A 525 9.79 -29.06 0.31
C GLY A 525 8.86 -28.48 1.38
N ALA A 526 9.22 -28.60 2.65
CA ALA A 526 8.47 -28.01 3.74
C ALA A 526 8.26 -26.49 3.52
N PHE A 527 7.12 -25.97 3.95
CA PHE A 527 6.85 -24.54 3.89
C PHE A 527 7.93 -23.74 4.65
N SER A 528 8.36 -22.65 4.06
CA SER A 528 9.09 -21.57 4.74
C SER A 528 8.83 -20.26 4.00
N ARG A 529 8.87 -19.12 4.71
CA ARG A 529 8.72 -17.79 4.11
C ARG A 529 9.72 -17.56 2.97
N GLY A 530 10.97 -18.01 3.13
CA GLY A 530 11.99 -17.94 2.09
C GLY A 530 11.65 -18.78 0.85
N ALA A 531 11.09 -19.99 1.02
CA ALA A 531 10.65 -20.82 -0.08
C ALA A 531 9.46 -20.18 -0.83
N LEU A 532 8.48 -19.62 -0.10
CA LEU A 532 7.36 -18.89 -0.66
C LEU A 532 7.84 -17.70 -1.51
N ARG A 533 8.72 -16.86 -0.97
CA ARG A 533 9.26 -15.69 -1.66
C ARG A 533 9.99 -16.05 -2.95
N ARG A 534 10.83 -17.10 -2.92
CA ARG A 534 11.52 -17.60 -4.13
C ARG A 534 10.53 -18.14 -5.16
N LEU A 535 9.52 -18.91 -4.73
CA LEU A 535 8.48 -19.45 -5.61
C LEU A 535 7.73 -18.33 -6.32
N MET A 536 7.23 -17.35 -5.55
CA MET A 536 6.45 -16.23 -6.09
C MET A 536 7.27 -15.36 -7.05
N THR A 537 8.54 -15.10 -6.72
CA THR A 537 9.42 -14.33 -7.61
C THR A 537 9.66 -15.06 -8.93
N ALA A 538 9.95 -16.37 -8.86
CA ALA A 538 10.30 -17.16 -10.05
C ALA A 538 9.09 -17.49 -10.95
N LYS A 539 7.87 -17.61 -10.38
CA LYS A 539 6.73 -18.17 -11.10
C LYS A 539 5.50 -17.23 -11.22
N ALA A 540 5.41 -16.24 -10.36
CA ALA A 540 4.32 -15.25 -10.35
C ALA A 540 4.83 -13.82 -10.28
N GLY A 541 6.11 -13.60 -10.61
CA GLY A 541 6.77 -12.29 -10.61
C GLY A 541 6.45 -11.44 -11.84
N VAL A 542 7.47 -10.77 -12.38
CA VAL A 542 7.34 -9.86 -13.54
C VAL A 542 6.94 -10.61 -14.81
N LEU A 543 7.59 -11.75 -15.07
CA LEU A 543 7.29 -12.61 -16.23
C LEU A 543 6.50 -13.83 -15.78
N ARG A 544 5.37 -14.09 -16.43
CA ARG A 544 4.45 -15.18 -16.11
C ARG A 544 4.08 -15.96 -17.35
N ASP A 545 3.71 -17.23 -17.19
CA ASP A 545 3.01 -18.03 -18.16
C ASP A 545 2.13 -19.08 -17.48
N GLY A 546 1.29 -19.78 -18.25
CA GLY A 546 0.36 -20.75 -17.71
C GLY A 546 1.01 -21.98 -17.06
N VAL A 547 2.24 -22.32 -17.45
CA VAL A 547 3.00 -23.44 -16.83
C VAL A 547 3.53 -23.00 -15.47
N LEU A 548 4.21 -21.85 -15.42
CA LEU A 548 4.78 -21.30 -14.18
C LEU A 548 3.70 -21.03 -13.12
N ILE A 549 2.57 -20.43 -13.53
CA ILE A 549 1.43 -20.15 -12.64
C ILE A 549 0.83 -21.46 -12.11
N ARG A 550 0.71 -22.51 -12.93
CA ARG A 550 0.20 -23.81 -12.49
C ARG A 550 1.16 -24.47 -11.50
N GLU A 551 2.46 -24.44 -11.75
CA GLU A 551 3.47 -24.98 -10.85
C GLU A 551 3.47 -24.25 -9.49
N ALA A 552 3.31 -22.91 -9.50
CA ALA A 552 3.12 -22.15 -8.29
C ALA A 552 1.88 -22.61 -7.52
N GLY A 553 0.74 -22.75 -8.20
CA GLY A 553 -0.51 -23.23 -7.60
C GLY A 553 -0.40 -24.59 -6.93
N VAL A 554 0.29 -25.54 -7.56
CA VAL A 554 0.53 -26.89 -6.99
C VAL A 554 1.37 -26.81 -5.70
N ALA A 555 2.44 -26.03 -5.69
CA ALA A 555 3.28 -25.86 -4.51
C ALA A 555 2.53 -25.17 -3.36
N LEU A 556 1.78 -24.12 -3.66
CA LEU A 556 0.97 -23.38 -2.67
C LEU A 556 -0.15 -24.26 -2.09
N ALA A 557 -0.77 -25.12 -2.89
CA ALA A 557 -1.78 -26.07 -2.43
C ALA A 557 -1.17 -27.13 -1.49
N ALA A 558 0.04 -27.62 -1.80
CA ALA A 558 0.75 -28.56 -0.93
C ALA A 558 1.05 -27.94 0.45
N TRP A 559 1.52 -26.70 0.49
CA TRP A 559 1.80 -25.99 1.74
C TRP A 559 0.55 -25.64 2.54
N ALA A 560 -0.61 -25.51 1.90
CA ALA A 560 -1.86 -25.20 2.58
C ALA A 560 -2.32 -26.30 3.55
N GLY A 561 -1.89 -27.54 3.35
CA GLY A 561 -2.12 -28.64 4.26
C GLY A 561 -1.44 -28.46 5.63
N ASP A 562 -0.26 -27.83 5.63
CA ASP A 562 0.54 -27.61 6.83
C ASP A 562 0.18 -26.29 7.54
N VAL A 563 -0.02 -25.20 6.76
CA VAL A 563 -0.18 -23.83 7.29
C VAL A 563 -1.64 -23.46 7.55
N LEU A 564 -2.60 -24.14 6.88
CA LEU A 564 -4.06 -23.89 7.01
C LEU A 564 -4.46 -22.42 6.82
N PRO A 565 -4.16 -21.77 5.69
CA PRO A 565 -4.26 -20.32 5.51
C PRO A 565 -5.68 -19.77 5.61
N LEU A 566 -6.72 -20.62 5.47
CA LEU A 566 -8.12 -20.23 5.62
C LEU A 566 -8.55 -20.07 7.09
N ASN A 567 -7.78 -20.64 8.01
CA ASN A 567 -8.06 -20.57 9.44
C ASN A 567 -7.25 -19.45 10.10
N VAL A 568 -7.73 -18.96 11.22
CA VAL A 568 -6.93 -18.12 12.12
C VAL A 568 -6.04 -19.04 12.93
N PRO A 569 -4.70 -18.92 12.88
CA PRO A 569 -3.82 -19.75 13.68
C PRO A 569 -4.07 -19.57 15.20
N ASP A 570 -4.09 -20.67 15.95
CA ASP A 570 -4.09 -20.63 17.41
C ASP A 570 -2.63 -20.55 17.92
N SER A 571 -2.05 -19.35 17.80
CA SER A 571 -0.64 -19.10 18.13
C SER A 571 -0.46 -17.70 18.73
N LEU A 572 0.46 -17.57 19.67
CA LEU A 572 0.94 -16.29 20.18
C LEU A 572 2.13 -15.74 19.37
N ASP A 573 2.68 -16.53 18.45
CA ASP A 573 3.74 -16.08 17.55
C ASP A 573 3.14 -15.35 16.34
N VAL A 574 3.44 -14.06 16.24
CA VAL A 574 3.01 -13.20 15.13
C VAL A 574 3.46 -13.76 13.77
N ARG A 575 4.64 -14.38 13.70
CA ARG A 575 5.17 -14.94 12.44
C ARG A 575 4.30 -16.05 11.87
N VAL A 576 3.69 -16.86 12.72
CA VAL A 576 2.76 -17.93 12.30
C VAL A 576 1.52 -17.33 11.61
N HIS A 577 1.00 -16.22 12.14
CA HIS A 577 -0.12 -15.49 11.52
C HIS A 577 0.30 -14.85 10.19
N GLU A 578 1.46 -14.18 10.16
CA GLU A 578 1.99 -13.59 8.93
C GLU A 578 2.23 -14.63 7.82
N ASP A 579 2.80 -15.78 8.17
CA ASP A 579 3.05 -16.86 7.21
C ASP A 579 1.74 -17.43 6.65
N SER A 580 0.72 -17.57 7.50
CA SER A 580 -0.63 -17.97 7.09
C SER A 580 -1.26 -16.91 6.15
N ASN A 581 -1.11 -15.62 6.47
CA ASN A 581 -1.62 -14.52 5.65
C ASN A 581 -0.91 -14.43 4.30
N LEU A 582 0.42 -14.56 4.28
CA LEU A 582 1.21 -14.57 3.05
C LEU A 582 0.87 -15.75 2.16
N LEU A 583 0.69 -16.96 2.72
CA LEU A 583 0.30 -18.12 1.93
C LEU A 583 -1.09 -17.94 1.32
N LEU A 584 -2.06 -17.42 2.07
CA LEU A 584 -3.41 -17.10 1.57
C LEU A 584 -3.33 -16.07 0.43
N ALA A 585 -2.59 -15.00 0.62
CA ALA A 585 -2.43 -13.94 -0.37
C ALA A 585 -1.76 -14.47 -1.67
N ALA A 586 -0.75 -15.34 -1.54
CA ALA A 586 -0.11 -16.00 -2.68
C ALA A 586 -1.10 -16.87 -3.46
N GLN A 587 -1.93 -17.66 -2.77
CA GLN A 587 -2.96 -18.49 -3.40
C GLN A 587 -3.96 -17.63 -4.18
N LEU A 588 -4.44 -16.55 -3.59
CA LEU A 588 -5.39 -15.64 -4.21
C LEU A 588 -4.78 -14.93 -5.43
N LEU A 589 -3.53 -14.43 -5.33
CA LEU A 589 -2.82 -13.82 -6.45
C LEU A 589 -2.61 -14.81 -7.60
N VAL A 590 -2.13 -16.02 -7.31
CA VAL A 590 -1.88 -17.05 -8.34
C VAL A 590 -3.19 -17.50 -8.98
N HIS A 591 -4.29 -17.59 -8.23
CA HIS A 591 -5.61 -17.88 -8.78
C HIS A 591 -6.06 -16.78 -9.76
N SER A 592 -6.03 -15.49 -9.36
CA SER A 592 -6.34 -14.37 -10.24
C SER A 592 -5.47 -14.37 -11.51
N ALA A 593 -4.15 -14.55 -11.34
CA ALA A 593 -3.21 -14.59 -12.46
C ALA A 593 -3.44 -15.77 -13.43
N ARG A 594 -4.02 -16.87 -12.94
CA ARG A 594 -4.43 -18.02 -13.77
C ARG A 594 -5.67 -17.71 -14.60
N GLU A 595 -6.65 -17.05 -13.97
CA GLU A 595 -7.92 -16.73 -14.63
C GLU A 595 -7.74 -15.68 -15.73
N ARG A 596 -6.87 -14.68 -15.50
CA ARG A 596 -6.52 -13.71 -16.53
C ARG A 596 -5.50 -14.28 -17.50
N ARG A 597 -5.90 -14.52 -18.75
CA ARG A 597 -5.04 -15.11 -19.79
C ARG A 597 -4.39 -14.08 -20.68
N GLU A 598 -4.94 -12.89 -20.76
CA GLU A 598 -4.40 -11.75 -21.49
C GLU A 598 -3.37 -10.98 -20.67
N SER A 599 -2.36 -10.43 -21.35
CA SER A 599 -1.42 -9.49 -20.74
C SER A 599 -2.05 -8.11 -20.66
N LEU A 600 -1.99 -7.50 -19.45
CA LEU A 600 -2.50 -6.17 -19.20
C LEU A 600 -1.69 -5.50 -18.09
N GLY A 601 -1.15 -4.30 -18.35
CA GLY A 601 -0.38 -3.54 -17.36
C GLY A 601 0.72 -4.37 -16.67
N ALA A 602 0.68 -4.44 -15.36
CA ALA A 602 1.63 -5.19 -14.53
C ALA A 602 1.48 -6.72 -14.61
N HIS A 603 0.38 -7.22 -15.18
CA HIS A 603 0.19 -8.64 -15.43
C HIS A 603 0.65 -8.99 -16.84
N TYR A 604 1.89 -9.45 -16.98
CA TYR A 604 2.45 -9.89 -18.27
C TYR A 604 2.54 -11.42 -18.34
N ARG A 605 1.97 -11.98 -19.43
CA ARG A 605 2.05 -13.41 -19.75
C ARG A 605 2.74 -13.60 -21.10
N SER A 606 3.81 -14.40 -21.10
CA SER A 606 4.52 -14.74 -22.34
C SER A 606 3.72 -15.68 -23.27
N ASP A 607 2.72 -16.36 -22.72
CA ASP A 607 1.79 -17.23 -23.44
C ASP A 607 0.41 -16.55 -23.73
N SER A 608 0.35 -15.22 -23.57
CA SER A 608 -0.86 -14.44 -23.85
C SER A 608 -1.29 -14.59 -25.32
N VAL A 609 -2.54 -14.92 -25.51
CA VAL A 609 -3.15 -14.83 -26.85
C VAL A 609 -3.42 -13.35 -27.09
N GLN A 610 -2.74 -12.77 -28.09
CA GLN A 610 -3.00 -11.40 -28.52
C GLN A 610 -4.36 -11.36 -29.25
N GLU A 611 -5.45 -11.23 -28.52
CA GLU A 611 -6.65 -10.65 -29.10
C GLU A 611 -6.52 -9.13 -28.99
N PRO A 612 -6.81 -8.36 -30.06
CA PRO A 612 -6.84 -6.92 -29.96
C PRO A 612 -7.84 -6.56 -28.87
N ALA A 613 -7.38 -5.78 -27.90
CA ALA A 613 -8.21 -5.31 -26.79
C ALA A 613 -9.37 -4.49 -27.39
N VAL A 614 -10.52 -5.11 -27.58
CA VAL A 614 -11.79 -4.42 -27.66
C VAL A 614 -12.14 -4.07 -26.23
N VAL A 615 -11.88 -2.83 -25.87
CA VAL A 615 -12.29 -2.26 -24.58
C VAL A 615 -13.80 -2.08 -24.62
N GLU A 616 -14.53 -3.15 -24.39
CA GLU A 616 -15.97 -3.13 -24.16
C GLU A 616 -16.24 -4.05 -22.96
N ASP A 617 -16.14 -3.54 -21.79
CA ASP A 617 -16.95 -3.87 -20.62
C ASP A 617 -16.17 -3.66 -19.31
N PHE A 618 -16.50 -2.60 -18.60
CA PHE A 618 -15.99 -2.30 -17.25
C PHE A 618 -16.40 -3.36 -16.20
N ASP A 619 -17.34 -4.26 -16.55
CA ASP A 619 -17.87 -5.29 -15.64
C ASP A 619 -17.00 -6.56 -15.55
N LYS A 620 -15.91 -6.66 -16.30
CA LYS A 620 -15.01 -7.84 -16.25
C LYS A 620 -13.92 -7.74 -15.20
N ARG A 621 -14.25 -7.27 -14.01
CA ARG A 621 -13.38 -7.48 -12.86
C ARG A 621 -13.49 -8.92 -12.39
N TYR A 622 -12.36 -9.63 -12.31
CA TYR A 622 -12.31 -10.92 -11.65
C TYR A 622 -12.47 -10.72 -10.13
N THR A 623 -13.73 -10.61 -9.73
CA THR A 623 -14.09 -10.45 -8.32
C THR A 623 -14.24 -11.83 -7.70
N MET A 624 -13.51 -12.07 -6.62
CA MET A 624 -13.62 -13.29 -5.83
C MET A 624 -14.28 -12.97 -4.50
N SER A 625 -15.20 -13.84 -4.07
CA SER A 625 -15.71 -13.81 -2.71
C SER A 625 -15.81 -15.22 -2.17
N ARG A 626 -15.49 -15.41 -0.89
CA ARG A 626 -15.81 -16.64 -0.19
C ARG A 626 -17.32 -16.61 0.07
N LYS A 627 -18.08 -17.50 -0.58
CA LYS A 627 -19.47 -17.77 -0.15
C LYS A 627 -19.38 -18.42 1.23
N VAL A 628 -19.52 -17.63 2.26
CA VAL A 628 -19.87 -18.15 3.58
C VAL A 628 -21.33 -18.58 3.44
N SER A 629 -21.55 -19.87 3.16
CA SER A 629 -22.89 -20.43 3.21
C SER A 629 -23.33 -20.33 4.67
N LEU A 630 -24.11 -19.31 4.96
CA LEU A 630 -24.96 -19.33 6.14
C LEU A 630 -25.94 -20.48 5.88
N VAL A 631 -25.70 -21.61 6.52
CA VAL A 631 -26.60 -22.74 6.49
C VAL A 631 -27.91 -22.22 7.12
N HIS A 632 -28.90 -22.01 6.27
CA HIS A 632 -30.26 -21.88 6.71
C HIS A 632 -30.77 -23.29 7.01
N ASP A 633 -30.93 -23.61 8.28
CA ASP A 633 -31.93 -24.54 8.79
C ASP A 633 -32.96 -23.76 9.58
#